data_c53d2ec2abbf842900495ab37e7e5096
#
_entry.id   c53d2ec2abbf842900495ab37e7e5096
#
_cell.length_a   1.000
_cell.length_b   1.000
_cell.length_c   1.000
_cell.angle_alpha   90.00
_cell.angle_beta   90.00
_cell.angle_gamma   90.00
#
_symmetry.space_group_name_H-M   'P 1'
#
loop_
_entity.id
_entity.type
_entity.pdbx_description
1 polymer ?
#
loop_
_entity_poly.entity_id
_entity_poly.type
_entity_poly.pdbx_seq_one_letter_code
_entity_poly.pdbx_strand_id
1 'polypeptide(L)'
;LYQIDSSFTDSIVFKKKPNYVTNTLDTTKFTFTNLRKGKYLMIALKESSSDYLFNPKVDKIGFYPDTIMLPRDSVINTPIQVFKEIQPYRFRRAKETNKGKIIFGYDGKVKDFRVKITSDVPTDFKSISKFEIDKDTLNYWFTPVESDSLNFLVYNDVFLDTVTVRLRKKKIDSLILKSSINGTLHFRDTFFINSNNPIVKVDTSKISIINKDTIAISFKELSIDTKNKVALLFDKKPEQKYSLKIFPGAFSDIYEQKNDTLTFNLSTKEIEDYGRITMNIVNETNENLIIDLISGKNKDEIIERNFISGTSKNLVFDLLKPKSYFVRAIIDTNKNGKWDTGNYLQKTLPETIIFYETELELRANYYLDGNVFTIKK
;
A
#
# COMPACT_ATOMS: atom_id res chain seq x y z
N LEU A 1 2.47 -30.55 7.73
CA LEU A 1 2.50 -31.58 6.70
C LEU A 1 1.14 -32.21 6.51
N TYR A 2 0.71 -32.38 5.28
CA TYR A 2 -0.47 -33.11 4.87
C TYR A 2 -0.04 -34.39 4.15
N GLN A 3 -0.54 -35.54 4.57
CA GLN A 3 -0.26 -36.78 3.87
C GLN A 3 -1.03 -36.87 2.56
N ILE A 4 -0.36 -37.25 1.49
CA ILE A 4 -0.96 -37.45 0.18
C ILE A 4 -1.35 -38.92 0.06
N ASP A 5 -2.63 -39.19 0.20
CA ASP A 5 -3.26 -40.50 0.01
C ASP A 5 -4.36 -40.43 -1.07
N SER A 6 -5.13 -41.49 -1.25
CA SER A 6 -6.20 -41.54 -2.25
C SER A 6 -7.34 -40.54 -2.03
N SER A 7 -7.47 -39.97 -0.82
CA SER A 7 -8.48 -38.97 -0.47
C SER A 7 -7.95 -37.53 -0.55
N PHE A 8 -6.66 -37.35 -0.87
CA PHE A 8 -6.03 -36.04 -0.91
C PHE A 8 -6.57 -35.17 -2.04
N THR A 9 -6.86 -33.93 -1.71
CA THR A 9 -7.15 -32.86 -2.67
C THR A 9 -6.43 -31.59 -2.25
N ASP A 10 -6.04 -30.74 -3.17
CA ASP A 10 -5.36 -29.48 -2.82
C ASP A 10 -6.21 -28.56 -1.92
N SER A 11 -7.52 -28.69 -1.97
CA SER A 11 -8.42 -27.93 -1.10
C SER A 11 -8.44 -28.41 0.37
N ILE A 12 -7.67 -29.43 0.71
CA ILE A 12 -7.62 -29.99 2.07
C ILE A 12 -7.21 -28.96 3.11
N VAL A 13 -6.31 -28.03 2.77
CA VAL A 13 -5.79 -26.97 3.65
C VAL A 13 -6.86 -26.03 4.21
N PHE A 14 -8.01 -25.94 3.53
CA PHE A 14 -9.15 -25.12 3.94
C PHE A 14 -10.13 -25.87 4.86
N LYS A 15 -10.03 -27.20 4.95
CA LYS A 15 -11.09 -28.04 5.52
C LYS A 15 -10.63 -28.98 6.62
N LYS A 16 -9.39 -29.42 6.56
CA LYS A 16 -8.84 -30.40 7.50
C LYS A 16 -7.53 -29.90 8.10
N LYS A 17 -7.30 -30.25 9.36
CA LYS A 17 -6.03 -30.02 10.03
C LYS A 17 -4.94 -30.88 9.41
N PRO A 18 -3.67 -30.44 9.41
CA PRO A 18 -2.55 -31.22 8.91
C PRO A 18 -2.29 -32.46 9.78
N ASN A 19 -1.62 -33.45 9.21
CA ASN A 19 -1.23 -34.67 9.93
C ASN A 19 -0.11 -34.41 10.94
N TYR A 20 0.80 -33.50 10.63
CA TYR A 20 1.90 -33.11 11.50
C TYR A 20 2.05 -31.59 11.49
N VAL A 21 2.32 -31.04 12.66
CA VAL A 21 2.54 -29.60 12.86
C VAL A 21 3.87 -29.40 13.58
N THR A 22 4.60 -28.38 13.17
CA THR A 22 5.74 -27.83 13.89
C THR A 22 5.65 -26.30 13.76
N ASN A 23 6.43 -25.57 14.54
CA ASN A 23 6.49 -24.12 14.46
C ASN A 23 7.94 -23.65 14.41
N THR A 24 8.12 -22.42 13.95
CA THR A 24 9.44 -21.80 13.82
C THR A 24 9.82 -20.99 15.06
N LEU A 25 8.85 -20.69 15.96
CA LEU A 25 9.03 -19.75 17.08
C LEU A 25 9.72 -18.45 16.61
N ASP A 26 10.87 -18.14 17.19
CA ASP A 26 11.66 -16.93 16.89
C ASP A 26 12.74 -17.17 15.80
N THR A 27 12.72 -18.31 15.14
CA THR A 27 13.69 -18.67 14.09
C THR A 27 13.01 -18.89 12.75
N THR A 28 13.80 -19.07 11.70
CA THR A 28 13.31 -19.48 10.37
C THR A 28 13.47 -20.99 10.16
N LYS A 29 14.07 -21.70 11.11
CA LYS A 29 14.31 -23.16 11.04
C LYS A 29 13.23 -23.91 11.77
N PHE A 30 12.85 -25.06 11.23
CA PHE A 30 11.88 -25.96 11.84
C PHE A 30 12.26 -27.43 11.60
N THR A 31 11.78 -28.30 12.45
CA THR A 31 12.05 -29.76 12.35
C THR A 31 10.76 -30.53 12.61
N PHE A 32 10.54 -31.54 11.80
CA PHE A 32 9.52 -32.55 12.06
C PHE A 32 10.17 -33.83 12.55
N THR A 33 9.61 -34.43 13.56
CA THR A 33 10.08 -35.70 14.16
C THR A 33 9.01 -36.79 14.08
N ASN A 34 9.42 -38.04 14.15
CA ASN A 34 8.52 -39.21 14.22
C ASN A 34 7.51 -39.30 13.05
N LEU A 35 7.97 -38.96 11.84
CA LEU A 35 7.15 -39.02 10.65
C LEU A 35 6.99 -40.46 10.15
N ARG A 36 5.78 -40.81 9.74
CA ARG A 36 5.51 -42.09 9.06
C ARG A 36 6.02 -42.06 7.62
N LYS A 37 6.34 -43.23 7.08
CA LYS A 37 6.63 -43.41 5.65
C LYS A 37 5.43 -42.94 4.81
N GLY A 38 5.69 -42.17 3.75
CA GLY A 38 4.62 -41.71 2.88
C GLY A 38 5.00 -40.50 2.03
N LYS A 39 4.02 -40.00 1.32
CA LYS A 39 4.11 -38.75 0.50
C LYS A 39 3.45 -37.62 1.27
N TYR A 40 4.04 -36.44 1.22
CA TYR A 40 3.57 -35.29 1.98
C TYR A 40 3.62 -34.01 1.17
N LEU A 41 2.62 -33.17 1.38
CA LEU A 41 2.63 -31.76 1.02
C LEU A 41 3.07 -30.96 2.25
N MET A 42 4.05 -30.07 2.07
CA MET A 42 4.51 -29.16 3.12
C MET A 42 3.97 -27.76 2.91
N ILE A 43 3.29 -27.24 3.93
CA ILE A 43 2.70 -25.91 3.97
C ILE A 43 3.31 -25.13 5.13
N ALA A 44 3.68 -23.88 4.88
CA ALA A 44 3.94 -22.88 5.90
C ALA A 44 2.70 -21.99 6.04
N LEU A 45 2.19 -21.81 7.25
CA LEU A 45 1.00 -21.03 7.52
C LEU A 45 1.30 -19.98 8.58
N LYS A 46 1.03 -18.70 8.25
CA LYS A 46 0.97 -17.63 9.24
C LYS A 46 -0.50 -17.27 9.43
N GLU A 47 -1.09 -17.89 10.44
CA GLU A 47 -2.52 -17.79 10.73
C GLU A 47 -2.83 -16.85 11.89
N SER A 48 -4.08 -16.41 11.97
CA SER A 48 -4.60 -15.52 13.01
C SER A 48 -5.47 -16.26 14.04
N SER A 49 -6.03 -17.43 13.66
CA SER A 49 -7.06 -18.14 14.43
C SER A 49 -6.55 -19.33 15.23
N SER A 50 -5.32 -19.79 15.02
CA SER A 50 -4.71 -20.97 15.66
C SER A 50 -5.55 -22.26 15.52
N ASP A 51 -6.22 -22.39 14.38
CA ASP A 51 -7.05 -23.57 14.06
C ASP A 51 -6.38 -24.54 13.07
N TYR A 52 -5.20 -24.15 12.55
CA TYR A 52 -4.43 -24.88 11.54
C TYR A 52 -5.14 -25.02 10.18
N LEU A 53 -6.13 -24.15 9.89
CA LEU A 53 -6.81 -24.09 8.63
C LEU A 53 -6.44 -22.81 7.89
N PHE A 54 -6.25 -22.89 6.60
CA PHE A 54 -5.94 -21.72 5.80
C PHE A 54 -7.19 -20.90 5.49
N ASN A 55 -7.25 -19.68 6.00
CA ASN A 55 -8.25 -18.69 5.63
C ASN A 55 -7.61 -17.59 4.76
N PRO A 56 -7.79 -17.61 3.43
CA PRO A 56 -7.11 -16.69 2.52
C PRO A 56 -7.45 -15.22 2.74
N LYS A 57 -8.51 -14.90 3.51
CA LYS A 57 -8.88 -13.51 3.82
C LYS A 57 -7.94 -12.87 4.85
N VAL A 58 -7.44 -13.63 5.79
CA VAL A 58 -6.65 -13.11 6.93
C VAL A 58 -5.26 -13.69 7.01
N ASP A 59 -5.05 -14.93 6.58
CA ASP A 59 -3.82 -15.68 6.74
C ASP A 59 -2.85 -15.47 5.57
N LYS A 60 -1.59 -15.84 5.80
CA LYS A 60 -0.58 -16.00 4.74
C LYS A 60 -0.21 -17.47 4.62
N ILE A 61 -0.05 -17.94 3.39
CA ILE A 61 0.34 -19.31 3.06
C ILE A 61 1.66 -19.31 2.29
N GLY A 62 2.45 -20.36 2.50
CA GLY A 62 3.58 -20.73 1.64
C GLY A 62 3.58 -22.24 1.48
N PHE A 63 4.14 -22.75 0.41
CA PHE A 63 4.20 -24.17 0.17
C PHE A 63 5.54 -24.56 -0.47
N TYR A 64 5.96 -25.79 -0.18
CA TYR A 64 7.05 -26.40 -0.90
C TYR A 64 6.53 -26.92 -2.24
N PRO A 65 7.16 -26.60 -3.38
CA PRO A 65 6.58 -26.91 -4.69
C PRO A 65 6.49 -28.40 -4.98
N ASP A 66 7.41 -29.19 -4.43
CA ASP A 66 7.49 -30.62 -4.69
C ASP A 66 6.85 -31.48 -3.60
N THR A 67 6.50 -32.70 -3.96
CA THR A 67 6.06 -33.70 -2.99
C THR A 67 7.25 -34.22 -2.20
N ILE A 68 7.11 -34.26 -0.87
CA ILE A 68 8.13 -34.83 0.01
C ILE A 68 7.85 -36.32 0.18
N MET A 69 8.83 -37.14 -0.15
CA MET A 69 8.77 -38.58 0.06
C MET A 69 9.61 -38.97 1.28
N LEU A 70 9.06 -39.79 2.16
CA LEU A 70 9.72 -40.30 3.34
C LEU A 70 9.77 -41.83 3.30
N PRO A 71 10.87 -42.46 3.76
CA PRO A 71 12.08 -41.85 4.33
C PRO A 71 12.90 -41.13 3.27
N ARG A 72 13.72 -40.16 3.71
CA ARG A 72 14.69 -39.46 2.86
C ARG A 72 15.97 -39.19 3.65
N ASP A 73 17.09 -39.19 2.95
CA ASP A 73 18.41 -39.03 3.56
C ASP A 73 18.94 -37.58 3.51
N SER A 74 18.16 -36.67 2.96
CA SER A 74 18.58 -35.25 2.78
C SER A 74 17.65 -34.28 3.47
N VAL A 75 18.22 -33.18 3.95
CA VAL A 75 17.49 -32.03 4.53
C VAL A 75 16.95 -31.15 3.38
N ILE A 76 15.79 -30.57 3.55
CA ILE A 76 15.26 -29.54 2.64
C ILE A 76 15.80 -28.19 3.09
N ASN A 77 16.66 -27.59 2.29
CA ASN A 77 17.22 -26.25 2.55
C ASN A 77 16.53 -25.15 1.77
N THR A 78 15.52 -25.46 0.96
CA THR A 78 14.76 -24.48 0.19
C THR A 78 13.86 -23.64 1.12
N PRO A 79 14.01 -22.32 1.16
CA PRO A 79 13.18 -21.47 1.96
C PRO A 79 11.73 -21.46 1.42
N ILE A 80 10.76 -21.46 2.33
CA ILE A 80 9.35 -21.31 1.98
C ILE A 80 8.95 -19.87 2.27
N GLN A 81 8.65 -19.11 1.23
CA GLN A 81 8.13 -17.76 1.36
C GLN A 81 6.63 -17.79 1.61
N VAL A 82 6.18 -17.13 2.68
CA VAL A 82 4.74 -16.99 2.96
C VAL A 82 4.19 -15.73 2.32
N PHE A 83 3.06 -15.85 1.65
CA PHE A 83 2.40 -14.77 0.93
C PHE A 83 0.91 -14.71 1.24
N LYS A 84 0.32 -13.55 1.03
CA LYS A 84 -1.13 -13.39 1.10
C LYS A 84 -1.70 -13.46 -0.30
N GLU A 85 -2.66 -14.37 -0.51
CA GLU A 85 -3.33 -14.50 -1.81
C GLU A 85 -4.22 -13.31 -2.13
N ILE A 86 -4.31 -12.98 -3.41
CA ILE A 86 -5.30 -12.03 -3.90
C ILE A 86 -6.65 -12.75 -3.94
N GLN A 87 -7.61 -12.19 -3.22
CA GLN A 87 -8.96 -12.74 -3.24
C GLN A 87 -9.64 -12.49 -4.59
N PRO A 88 -10.50 -13.42 -5.05
CA PRO A 88 -11.36 -13.17 -6.18
C PRO A 88 -12.22 -11.93 -5.94
N TYR A 89 -12.45 -11.16 -6.99
CA TYR A 89 -13.35 -10.02 -6.90
C TYR A 89 -14.74 -10.46 -6.46
N ARG A 90 -15.29 -9.76 -5.48
CA ARG A 90 -16.67 -9.90 -5.06
C ARG A 90 -17.20 -8.55 -4.60
N PHE A 91 -18.26 -8.07 -5.23
CA PHE A 91 -19.01 -6.95 -4.73
C PHE A 91 -19.66 -7.32 -3.38
N ARG A 92 -19.55 -6.43 -2.40
CA ARG A 92 -20.07 -6.65 -1.04
C ARG A 92 -21.36 -5.90 -0.80
N ARG A 93 -21.31 -4.59 -0.87
CA ARG A 93 -22.46 -3.73 -0.58
C ARG A 93 -22.18 -2.29 -1.03
N ALA A 94 -23.28 -1.58 -1.29
CA ALA A 94 -23.29 -0.13 -1.34
C ALA A 94 -24.08 0.43 -0.14
N LYS A 95 -23.61 1.55 0.39
CA LYS A 95 -24.24 2.19 1.56
C LYS A 95 -23.97 3.68 1.55
N GLU A 96 -25.03 4.48 1.74
CA GLU A 96 -24.87 5.88 2.08
C GLU A 96 -24.22 5.98 3.47
N THR A 97 -23.13 6.73 3.58
CA THR A 97 -22.46 7.03 4.85
C THR A 97 -22.90 8.38 5.38
N ASN A 98 -22.94 9.38 4.51
CA ASN A 98 -23.37 10.75 4.84
C ASN A 98 -24.19 11.29 3.68
N LYS A 99 -24.97 12.35 3.89
CA LYS A 99 -25.75 12.96 2.79
C LYS A 99 -24.82 13.34 1.65
N GLY A 100 -25.09 12.79 0.47
CA GLY A 100 -24.27 13.00 -0.72
C GLY A 100 -23.01 12.12 -0.82
N LYS A 101 -22.84 11.11 0.06
CA LYS A 101 -21.69 10.18 0.01
C LYS A 101 -22.15 8.73 0.16
N ILE A 102 -21.80 7.92 -0.84
CA ILE A 102 -22.00 6.46 -0.84
C ILE A 102 -20.64 5.78 -0.87
N ILE A 103 -20.51 4.68 -0.17
CA ILE A 103 -19.38 3.75 -0.29
C ILE A 103 -19.84 2.47 -0.96
N PHE A 104 -19.02 1.99 -1.90
CA PHE A 104 -19.15 0.68 -2.53
C PHE A 104 -18.01 -0.19 -2.06
N GLY A 105 -18.32 -1.19 -1.23
CA GLY A 105 -17.35 -2.13 -0.69
C GLY A 105 -17.23 -3.37 -1.57
N TYR A 106 -16.01 -3.87 -1.73
CA TYR A 106 -15.71 -5.08 -2.48
C TYR A 106 -14.57 -5.87 -1.81
N ASP A 107 -14.41 -7.13 -2.19
CA ASP A 107 -13.21 -7.93 -1.86
C ASP A 107 -12.38 -8.10 -3.12
N GLY A 108 -11.08 -8.31 -2.95
CA GLY A 108 -10.15 -8.66 -4.02
C GLY A 108 -9.63 -7.48 -4.84
N LYS A 109 -8.65 -7.74 -5.71
CA LYS A 109 -8.14 -6.72 -6.63
C LYS A 109 -9.11 -6.52 -7.77
N VAL A 110 -9.55 -5.27 -7.92
CA VAL A 110 -10.41 -4.87 -9.03
C VAL A 110 -9.59 -4.11 -10.05
N LYS A 111 -9.54 -4.62 -11.27
CA LYS A 111 -9.25 -3.80 -12.43
C LYS A 111 -10.59 -3.21 -12.91
N ASP A 112 -10.59 -1.90 -13.17
CA ASP A 112 -11.69 -1.21 -13.85
C ASP A 112 -13.07 -1.33 -13.21
N PHE A 113 -13.13 -1.32 -11.87
CA PHE A 113 -14.40 -1.22 -11.17
C PHE A 113 -15.05 0.15 -11.43
N ARG A 114 -16.22 0.12 -12.03
CA ARG A 114 -16.97 1.30 -12.44
C ARG A 114 -18.35 1.31 -11.80
N VAL A 115 -18.80 2.52 -11.49
CA VAL A 115 -20.13 2.77 -10.96
C VAL A 115 -20.78 3.82 -11.81
N LYS A 116 -21.95 3.52 -12.33
CA LYS A 116 -22.80 4.43 -13.13
C LYS A 116 -24.15 4.58 -12.45
N ILE A 117 -24.57 5.81 -12.21
CA ILE A 117 -25.94 6.06 -11.74
C ILE A 117 -26.94 5.78 -12.86
N THR A 118 -28.03 5.12 -12.51
CA THR A 118 -29.12 4.77 -13.45
C THR A 118 -30.46 5.39 -13.07
N SER A 119 -30.56 5.97 -11.88
CA SER A 119 -31.70 6.81 -11.51
C SER A 119 -31.70 8.12 -12.26
N ASP A 120 -32.89 8.68 -12.48
CA ASP A 120 -33.04 10.05 -12.96
C ASP A 120 -32.48 11.02 -11.94
N VAL A 121 -31.69 11.97 -12.39
CA VAL A 121 -31.05 12.99 -11.55
C VAL A 121 -31.18 14.37 -12.19
N PRO A 122 -31.13 15.45 -11.40
CA PRO A 122 -31.16 16.82 -11.92
C PRO A 122 -30.05 17.09 -12.95
N THR A 123 -30.27 18.05 -13.83
CA THR A 123 -29.29 18.40 -14.89
C THR A 123 -27.97 18.98 -14.36
N ASP A 124 -27.99 19.55 -13.16
CA ASP A 124 -26.84 20.10 -12.43
C ASP A 124 -26.16 19.07 -11.52
N PHE A 125 -26.59 17.81 -11.55
CA PHE A 125 -26.02 16.74 -10.77
C PHE A 125 -24.53 16.56 -11.06
N LYS A 126 -23.73 16.56 -10.01
CA LYS A 126 -22.29 16.32 -10.06
C LYS A 126 -21.93 15.12 -9.20
N SER A 127 -21.02 14.32 -9.67
CA SER A 127 -20.48 13.23 -8.86
C SER A 127 -18.98 13.04 -9.07
N ILE A 128 -18.34 12.52 -8.05
CA ILE A 128 -16.91 12.23 -8.02
C ILE A 128 -16.72 10.90 -7.32
N SER A 129 -15.92 10.01 -7.92
CA SER A 129 -15.57 8.73 -7.32
C SER A 129 -14.07 8.61 -7.07
N LYS A 130 -13.69 7.91 -5.99
CA LYS A 130 -12.31 7.63 -5.62
C LYS A 130 -12.19 6.27 -4.96
N PHE A 131 -11.22 5.50 -5.39
CA PHE A 131 -10.83 4.25 -4.73
C PHE A 131 -9.99 4.51 -3.49
N GLU A 132 -10.32 3.83 -2.40
CA GLU A 132 -9.44 3.61 -1.26
C GLU A 132 -8.95 2.16 -1.35
N ILE A 133 -7.84 1.96 -2.06
CA ILE A 133 -7.30 0.63 -2.41
C ILE A 133 -7.02 -0.19 -1.15
N ASP A 134 -6.47 0.44 -0.11
CA ASP A 134 -6.14 -0.23 1.15
C ASP A 134 -7.38 -0.66 1.97
N LYS A 135 -8.56 -0.20 1.59
CA LYS A 135 -9.83 -0.49 2.26
C LYS A 135 -10.83 -1.25 1.40
N ASP A 136 -10.44 -1.67 0.21
CA ASP A 136 -11.32 -2.33 -0.75
C ASP A 136 -12.65 -1.57 -0.91
N THR A 137 -12.57 -0.26 -1.09
CA THR A 137 -13.72 0.64 -1.07
C THR A 137 -13.62 1.68 -2.18
N LEU A 138 -14.72 1.87 -2.93
CA LEU A 138 -14.94 3.03 -3.78
C LEU A 138 -15.81 4.03 -3.03
N ASN A 139 -15.31 5.23 -2.80
CA ASN A 139 -16.10 6.36 -2.34
C ASN A 139 -16.74 7.06 -3.55
N TYR A 140 -18.01 7.39 -3.43
CA TYR A 140 -18.79 8.10 -4.43
C TYR A 140 -19.48 9.28 -3.76
N TRP A 141 -19.04 10.50 -4.10
CA TRP A 141 -19.67 11.75 -3.64
C TRP A 141 -20.56 12.29 -4.74
N PHE A 142 -21.68 12.89 -4.36
CA PHE A 142 -22.63 13.45 -5.31
C PHE A 142 -23.38 14.62 -4.70
N THR A 143 -23.78 15.58 -5.54
CA THR A 143 -24.68 16.68 -5.12
C THR A 143 -26.01 16.09 -4.66
N PRO A 144 -26.51 16.45 -3.45
CA PRO A 144 -27.72 15.85 -2.89
C PRO A 144 -28.94 15.97 -3.81
N VAL A 145 -29.73 14.92 -3.86
CA VAL A 145 -30.97 14.83 -4.63
C VAL A 145 -32.15 14.58 -3.70
N GLU A 146 -33.33 15.00 -4.11
CA GLU A 146 -34.61 14.75 -3.41
C GLU A 146 -35.17 13.39 -3.86
N SER A 147 -34.62 12.32 -3.30
CA SER A 147 -35.03 10.95 -3.55
C SER A 147 -34.76 10.07 -2.34
N ASP A 148 -35.59 9.06 -2.11
CA ASP A 148 -35.40 8.09 -1.03
C ASP A 148 -34.37 7.00 -1.38
N SER A 149 -34.02 6.85 -2.64
CA SER A 149 -33.04 5.87 -3.12
C SER A 149 -32.45 6.26 -4.46
N LEU A 150 -31.25 5.72 -4.73
CA LEU A 150 -30.58 5.81 -6.02
C LEU A 150 -30.20 4.42 -6.50
N ASN A 151 -30.38 4.18 -7.79
CA ASN A 151 -29.97 2.97 -8.47
C ASN A 151 -28.64 3.19 -9.19
N PHE A 152 -27.78 2.20 -9.08
CA PHE A 152 -26.46 2.19 -9.68
C PHE A 152 -26.22 0.90 -10.43
N LEU A 153 -25.60 1.00 -11.58
CA LEU A 153 -24.94 -0.09 -12.24
C LEU A 153 -23.51 -0.18 -11.73
N VAL A 154 -23.16 -1.33 -11.17
CA VAL A 154 -21.81 -1.64 -10.66
C VAL A 154 -21.22 -2.71 -11.55
N TYR A 155 -20.10 -2.42 -12.20
CA TYR A 155 -19.56 -3.34 -13.22
C TYR A 155 -18.03 -3.26 -13.35
N ASN A 156 -17.48 -4.33 -13.85
CA ASN A 156 -16.14 -4.43 -14.42
C ASN A 156 -16.18 -5.40 -15.61
N ASP A 157 -15.04 -5.85 -16.12
CA ASP A 157 -14.97 -6.73 -17.31
C ASP A 157 -15.64 -8.10 -17.13
N VAL A 158 -15.83 -8.56 -15.88
CA VAL A 158 -16.34 -9.91 -15.56
C VAL A 158 -17.62 -9.90 -14.72
N PHE A 159 -18.06 -8.75 -14.28
CA PHE A 159 -19.16 -8.59 -13.34
C PHE A 159 -20.04 -7.40 -13.72
N LEU A 160 -21.35 -7.58 -13.62
CA LEU A 160 -22.33 -6.52 -13.80
C LEU A 160 -23.50 -6.78 -12.84
N ASP A 161 -23.83 -5.78 -12.03
CA ASP A 161 -24.97 -5.87 -11.10
C ASP A 161 -25.63 -4.50 -10.93
N THR A 162 -26.92 -4.52 -10.58
CA THR A 162 -27.68 -3.30 -10.26
C THR A 162 -27.92 -3.22 -8.76
N VAL A 163 -27.57 -2.09 -8.17
CA VAL A 163 -27.63 -1.88 -6.72
C VAL A 163 -28.48 -0.67 -6.41
N THR A 164 -29.50 -0.87 -5.55
CA THR A 164 -30.31 0.20 -5.00
C THR A 164 -29.75 0.64 -3.65
N VAL A 165 -29.41 1.91 -3.51
CA VAL A 165 -28.94 2.51 -2.27
C VAL A 165 -30.00 3.41 -1.70
N ARG A 166 -30.49 3.07 -0.51
CA ARG A 166 -31.45 3.91 0.22
C ARG A 166 -30.71 5.13 0.78
N LEU A 167 -31.25 6.31 0.51
CA LEU A 167 -30.77 7.57 1.05
C LEU A 167 -31.43 7.84 2.41
N ARG A 168 -30.64 8.33 3.35
CA ARG A 168 -31.10 8.71 4.68
C ARG A 168 -31.03 10.23 4.80
N LYS A 169 -31.99 10.81 5.50
CA LYS A 169 -32.01 12.26 5.79
C LYS A 169 -30.90 12.62 6.78
N LYS A 170 -29.67 12.65 6.32
CA LYS A 170 -28.47 13.06 7.06
C LYS A 170 -28.04 14.46 6.64
N LYS A 171 -27.23 15.08 7.48
CA LYS A 171 -26.56 16.34 7.13
C LYS A 171 -25.37 16.06 6.23
N ILE A 172 -25.03 17.02 5.38
CA ILE A 172 -23.74 17.04 4.67
C ILE A 172 -22.64 17.28 5.70
N ASP A 173 -21.55 16.55 5.62
CA ASP A 173 -20.40 16.79 6.49
C ASP A 173 -19.74 18.12 6.14
N SER A 174 -19.40 18.89 7.17
CA SER A 174 -18.61 20.10 7.00
C SER A 174 -17.27 19.80 6.35
N LEU A 175 -16.77 20.74 5.54
CA LEU A 175 -15.44 20.63 4.94
C LEU A 175 -14.37 20.65 6.05
N ILE A 176 -13.59 19.58 6.13
CA ILE A 176 -12.46 19.45 7.05
C ILE A 176 -11.19 19.32 6.23
N LEU A 177 -10.26 20.21 6.48
CA LEU A 177 -8.93 20.21 5.87
C LEU A 177 -7.87 19.89 6.92
N LYS A 178 -6.98 18.96 6.60
CA LYS A 178 -5.87 18.54 7.48
C LYS A 178 -4.56 18.52 6.72
N SER A 179 -3.51 19.01 7.33
CA SER A 179 -2.16 18.86 6.79
C SER A 179 -1.67 17.41 6.84
N SER A 180 -0.85 17.03 5.88
CA SER A 180 -0.15 15.74 5.90
C SER A 180 0.98 15.72 6.92
N ILE A 181 1.54 16.88 7.26
CA ILE A 181 2.70 17.05 8.11
C ILE A 181 2.45 18.21 9.07
N ASN A 182 2.78 18.02 10.32
CA ASN A 182 2.81 19.05 11.35
C ASN A 182 4.24 19.19 11.88
N GLY A 183 4.77 20.40 11.91
CA GLY A 183 6.11 20.70 12.43
C GLY A 183 7.22 20.51 11.37
N THR A 184 8.07 19.49 11.50
CA THR A 184 9.22 19.33 10.62
C THR A 184 8.85 18.76 9.25
N LEU A 185 9.07 19.56 8.22
CA LEU A 185 8.91 19.20 6.82
C LEU A 185 10.28 18.74 6.26
N HIS A 186 10.33 17.49 5.85
CA HIS A 186 11.53 16.93 5.24
C HIS A 186 11.72 17.44 3.80
N PHE A 187 12.97 17.54 3.32
CA PHE A 187 13.26 18.01 1.96
C PHE A 187 12.62 17.16 0.87
N ARG A 188 12.53 15.85 1.11
CA ARG A 188 11.90 14.89 0.18
C ARG A 188 10.38 14.87 0.26
N ASP A 189 9.79 15.40 1.33
CA ASP A 189 8.35 15.36 1.54
C ASP A 189 7.64 16.43 0.71
N THR A 190 6.50 16.08 0.16
CA THR A 190 5.55 17.05 -0.38
C THR A 190 4.53 17.38 0.71
N PHE A 191 4.27 18.65 0.90
CA PHE A 191 3.23 19.09 1.82
C PHE A 191 1.86 18.95 1.15
N PHE A 192 0.97 18.20 1.77
CA PHE A 192 -0.39 18.01 1.28
C PHE A 192 -1.42 18.57 2.25
N ILE A 193 -2.50 19.10 1.69
CA ILE A 193 -3.77 19.35 2.37
C ILE A 193 -4.72 18.21 2.01
N ASN A 194 -5.13 17.43 3.00
CA ASN A 194 -6.09 16.33 2.85
C ASN A 194 -7.48 16.85 3.23
N SER A 195 -8.49 16.48 2.45
CA SER A 195 -9.89 16.84 2.67
C SER A 195 -10.76 15.59 2.87
N ASN A 196 -11.80 15.70 3.70
CA ASN A 196 -12.83 14.66 3.83
C ASN A 196 -13.78 14.61 2.62
N ASN A 197 -13.97 15.76 1.94
CA ASN A 197 -14.77 15.88 0.73
C ASN A 197 -13.89 16.21 -0.48
N PRO A 198 -14.27 15.82 -1.71
CA PRO A 198 -13.53 16.20 -2.91
C PRO A 198 -13.44 17.72 -3.10
N ILE A 199 -12.23 18.24 -3.20
CA ILE A 199 -11.98 19.64 -3.56
C ILE A 199 -12.20 19.79 -5.06
N VAL A 200 -13.03 20.74 -5.45
CA VAL A 200 -13.37 21.04 -6.87
C VAL A 200 -12.80 22.37 -7.35
N LYS A 201 -12.48 23.26 -6.40
CA LYS A 201 -11.88 24.56 -6.73
C LYS A 201 -10.82 24.93 -5.71
N VAL A 202 -9.70 25.46 -6.22
CA VAL A 202 -8.62 26.05 -5.41
C VAL A 202 -8.35 27.46 -5.93
N ASP A 203 -8.35 28.42 -5.02
CA ASP A 203 -8.01 29.83 -5.29
C ASP A 203 -6.63 30.09 -4.67
N THR A 204 -5.60 30.01 -5.50
CA THR A 204 -4.21 30.15 -5.08
C THR A 204 -3.86 31.54 -4.58
N SER A 205 -4.60 32.57 -5.00
CA SER A 205 -4.42 33.95 -4.51
C SER A 205 -4.69 34.10 -3.01
N LYS A 206 -5.42 33.14 -2.43
CA LYS A 206 -5.77 33.06 -1.01
C LYS A 206 -4.85 32.12 -0.21
N ILE A 207 -3.72 31.75 -0.75
CA ILE A 207 -2.74 30.90 -0.06
C ILE A 207 -1.42 31.66 -0.02
N SER A 208 -0.85 31.82 1.18
CA SER A 208 0.40 32.56 1.40
C SER A 208 1.37 31.69 2.16
N ILE A 209 2.62 31.64 1.71
CA ILE A 209 3.74 31.03 2.43
C ILE A 209 4.76 32.14 2.67
N ILE A 210 5.18 32.30 3.92
CA ILE A 210 6.26 33.20 4.28
C ILE A 210 7.33 32.42 5.06
N ASN A 211 8.59 32.80 4.89
CA ASN A 211 9.70 32.26 5.66
C ASN A 211 9.88 33.01 7.01
N LYS A 212 10.92 32.64 7.77
CA LYS A 212 11.24 33.29 9.07
C LYS A 212 11.52 34.80 8.95
N ASP A 213 11.98 35.25 7.79
CA ASP A 213 12.31 36.65 7.51
C ASP A 213 11.12 37.40 6.88
N THR A 214 9.91 36.86 6.98
CA THR A 214 8.68 37.40 6.38
C THR A 214 8.69 37.54 4.86
N ILE A 215 9.64 36.89 4.18
CA ILE A 215 9.73 36.91 2.72
C ILE A 215 8.73 35.89 2.16
N ALA A 216 7.94 36.35 1.18
CA ALA A 216 7.00 35.51 0.49
C ALA A 216 7.72 34.42 -0.35
N ILE A 217 7.24 33.20 -0.24
CA ILE A 217 7.75 32.04 -0.99
C ILE A 217 6.73 31.67 -2.07
N SER A 218 7.18 31.60 -3.30
CA SER A 218 6.36 31.11 -4.41
C SER A 218 6.13 29.61 -4.30
N PHE A 219 4.92 29.18 -4.62
CA PHE A 219 4.58 27.76 -4.65
C PHE A 219 3.88 27.39 -5.96
N LYS A 220 3.92 26.12 -6.27
CA LYS A 220 3.14 25.51 -7.34
C LYS A 220 2.08 24.62 -6.70
N GLU A 221 0.83 24.81 -7.10
CA GLU A 221 -0.22 23.86 -6.79
C GLU A 221 -0.11 22.68 -7.75
N LEU A 222 -0.21 21.48 -7.21
CA LEU A 222 -0.44 20.27 -7.97
C LEU A 222 -1.74 19.65 -7.49
N SER A 223 -2.78 19.71 -8.33
CA SER A 223 -3.93 18.84 -8.13
C SER A 223 -3.49 17.41 -8.49
N ILE A 224 -3.37 16.56 -7.49
CA ILE A 224 -3.08 15.14 -7.72
C ILE A 224 -4.38 14.43 -8.03
N ASP A 225 -4.33 13.33 -8.81
CA ASP A 225 -5.45 12.50 -9.28
C ASP A 225 -6.46 12.04 -8.21
N THR A 226 -6.19 12.37 -6.98
CA THR A 226 -7.08 12.11 -5.86
C THR A 226 -7.70 13.42 -5.39
N LYS A 227 -8.88 13.74 -5.88
CA LYS A 227 -9.62 15.00 -5.66
C LYS A 227 -9.83 15.42 -4.19
N ASN A 228 -9.36 14.64 -3.23
CA ASN A 228 -9.39 14.95 -1.81
C ASN A 228 -8.02 15.36 -1.25
N LYS A 229 -7.02 15.61 -2.10
CA LYS A 229 -5.67 15.91 -1.67
C LYS A 229 -5.05 16.94 -2.58
N VAL A 230 -4.63 18.05 -2.01
CA VAL A 230 -3.96 19.14 -2.73
C VAL A 230 -2.50 19.17 -2.29
N ALA A 231 -1.58 19.10 -3.24
CA ALA A 231 -0.15 19.24 -3.00
C ALA A 231 0.25 20.71 -3.08
N LEU A 232 1.02 21.16 -2.12
CA LEU A 232 1.68 22.45 -2.14
C LEU A 232 3.19 22.21 -2.23
N LEU A 233 3.75 22.52 -3.40
CA LEU A 233 5.18 22.41 -3.67
C LEU A 233 5.82 23.80 -3.61
N PHE A 234 6.87 23.93 -2.86
CA PHE A 234 7.70 25.12 -2.76
C PHE A 234 9.15 24.76 -2.46
N ASP A 235 10.06 25.69 -2.75
CA ASP A 235 11.48 25.48 -2.52
C ASP A 235 11.78 25.56 -1.03
N LYS A 236 12.25 24.46 -0.48
CA LYS A 236 12.62 24.32 0.92
C LYS A 236 14.10 24.58 1.06
N LYS A 237 14.47 25.50 1.96
CA LYS A 237 15.85 25.76 2.35
C LYS A 237 16.15 25.14 3.72
N PRO A 238 17.40 24.77 3.99
CA PRO A 238 17.80 24.29 5.31
C PRO A 238 17.54 25.34 6.39
N GLU A 239 17.30 24.86 7.61
CA GLU A 239 17.16 25.67 8.83
C GLU A 239 16.15 26.82 8.71
N GLN A 240 15.02 26.57 8.05
CA GLN A 240 13.97 27.54 7.84
C GLN A 240 12.72 27.24 8.65
N LYS A 241 11.99 28.32 8.93
CA LYS A 241 10.61 28.25 9.43
C LYS A 241 9.69 28.84 8.36
N TYR A 242 8.60 28.16 8.10
CA TYR A 242 7.60 28.60 7.13
C TYR A 242 6.26 28.72 7.83
N SER A 243 5.56 29.82 7.59
CA SER A 243 4.16 29.98 7.97
C SER A 243 3.31 29.94 6.71
N LEU A 244 2.55 28.85 6.56
CA LEU A 244 1.57 28.67 5.48
C LEU A 244 0.21 29.11 6.01
N LYS A 245 -0.37 30.15 5.39
CA LYS A 245 -1.67 30.68 5.74
C LYS A 245 -2.63 30.49 4.57
N ILE A 246 -3.77 29.90 4.84
CA ILE A 246 -4.84 29.66 3.89
C ILE A 246 -6.03 30.48 4.35
N PHE A 247 -6.44 31.44 3.53
CA PHE A 247 -7.53 32.36 3.83
C PHE A 247 -8.89 31.71 3.51
N PRO A 248 -9.99 32.27 4.03
CA PRO A 248 -11.33 31.75 3.80
C PRO A 248 -11.68 31.66 2.31
N GLY A 249 -12.23 30.52 1.90
CA GLY A 249 -12.62 30.27 0.51
C GLY A 249 -11.49 30.04 -0.46
N ALA A 250 -10.27 29.69 0.02
CA ALA A 250 -9.20 29.19 -0.83
C ALA A 250 -9.54 27.82 -1.44
N PHE A 251 -10.26 26.98 -0.70
CA PHE A 251 -10.75 25.68 -1.16
C PHE A 251 -12.27 25.64 -1.15
N SER A 252 -12.85 25.03 -2.19
CA SER A 252 -14.27 24.71 -2.22
C SER A 252 -14.45 23.24 -2.58
N ASP A 253 -15.31 22.54 -1.86
CA ASP A 253 -15.64 21.13 -2.09
C ASP A 253 -16.80 20.95 -3.08
N ILE A 254 -17.16 19.68 -3.37
CA ILE A 254 -18.27 19.32 -4.28
C ILE A 254 -19.63 19.87 -3.80
N TYR A 255 -19.78 20.19 -2.51
CA TYR A 255 -20.99 20.77 -1.91
C TYR A 255 -20.94 22.29 -1.80
N GLU A 256 -19.96 22.92 -2.45
CA GLU A 256 -19.72 24.37 -2.42
C GLU A 256 -19.35 24.93 -1.04
N GLN A 257 -19.01 24.03 -0.08
CA GLN A 257 -18.51 24.46 1.20
C GLN A 257 -17.08 25.00 1.07
N LYS A 258 -16.80 26.04 1.83
CA LYS A 258 -15.52 26.74 1.81
C LYS A 258 -14.80 26.54 3.14
N ASN A 259 -13.46 26.61 3.08
CA ASN A 259 -12.64 26.59 4.28
C ASN A 259 -12.69 27.93 5.03
N ASP A 260 -12.51 27.86 6.33
CA ASP A 260 -12.12 28.98 7.18
C ASP A 260 -10.60 29.25 7.10
N THR A 261 -10.12 30.23 7.87
CA THR A 261 -8.68 30.49 7.99
C THR A 261 -7.96 29.29 8.61
N LEU A 262 -6.91 28.83 7.93
CA LEU A 262 -6.02 27.79 8.43
C LEU A 262 -4.58 28.32 8.45
N THR A 263 -3.82 27.95 9.47
CA THR A 263 -2.40 28.28 9.58
C THR A 263 -1.61 27.02 9.94
N PHE A 264 -0.53 26.77 9.19
CA PHE A 264 0.39 25.66 9.43
C PHE A 264 1.80 26.24 9.59
N ASN A 265 2.44 25.89 10.70
CA ASN A 265 3.82 26.26 10.96
C ASN A 265 4.70 25.06 10.69
N LEU A 266 5.63 25.22 9.77
CA LEU A 266 6.53 24.17 9.30
C LEU A 266 7.97 24.62 9.53
N SER A 267 8.87 23.68 9.74
CA SER A 267 10.30 23.93 9.83
C SER A 267 11.07 22.89 9.05
N THR A 268 12.21 23.27 8.50
CA THR A 268 13.18 22.34 7.92
C THR A 268 14.38 22.24 8.85
N LYS A 269 15.02 21.10 8.84
CA LYS A 269 16.26 20.84 9.55
C LYS A 269 17.48 21.26 8.70
N GLU A 270 18.68 21.20 9.29
CA GLU A 270 19.93 21.31 8.56
C GLU A 270 20.16 20.06 7.69
N ILE A 271 21.05 20.17 6.70
CA ILE A 271 21.44 19.03 5.85
C ILE A 271 22.18 17.98 6.69
N GLU A 272 22.97 18.45 7.65
CA GLU A 272 23.74 17.65 8.59
C GLU A 272 22.88 16.79 9.54
N ASP A 273 21.60 17.13 9.70
CA ASP A 273 20.64 16.29 10.45
C ASP A 273 20.28 14.99 9.71
N TYR A 274 20.71 14.83 8.47
CA TYR A 274 20.42 13.68 7.63
C TYR A 274 21.71 12.91 7.32
N GLY A 275 21.56 11.72 6.80
CA GLY A 275 22.67 10.92 6.31
C GLY A 275 22.40 10.40 4.89
N ARG A 276 23.36 9.64 4.38
CA ARG A 276 23.33 9.05 3.04
C ARG A 276 23.72 7.59 3.11
N ILE A 277 23.11 6.79 2.26
CA ILE A 277 23.49 5.40 2.00
C ILE A 277 23.77 5.26 0.50
N THR A 278 24.94 4.72 0.16
CA THR A 278 25.23 4.29 -1.20
C THR A 278 25.23 2.77 -1.27
N MET A 279 24.71 2.21 -2.36
CA MET A 279 24.66 0.78 -2.56
C MET A 279 24.90 0.43 -4.02
N ASN A 280 25.91 -0.39 -4.25
CA ASN A 280 26.16 -0.97 -5.56
C ASN A 280 25.36 -2.26 -5.69
N ILE A 281 24.40 -2.28 -6.59
CA ILE A 281 23.57 -3.44 -6.90
C ILE A 281 24.24 -4.21 -8.03
N VAL A 282 24.55 -5.49 -7.79
CA VAL A 282 25.07 -6.43 -8.79
C VAL A 282 23.99 -7.46 -9.09
N ASN A 283 23.45 -7.40 -10.29
CA ASN A 283 22.36 -8.27 -10.73
C ASN A 283 22.92 -9.42 -11.59
N GLU A 284 22.95 -10.62 -11.05
CA GLU A 284 23.36 -11.85 -11.74
C GLU A 284 22.16 -12.68 -12.24
N THR A 285 20.91 -12.17 -12.08
CA THR A 285 19.71 -12.93 -12.44
C THR A 285 19.27 -12.79 -13.88
N ASN A 286 19.74 -11.76 -14.60
CA ASN A 286 19.26 -11.34 -15.93
C ASN A 286 17.78 -10.89 -15.98
N GLU A 287 17.12 -10.78 -14.82
CA GLU A 287 15.75 -10.30 -14.69
C GLU A 287 15.72 -8.81 -14.30
N ASN A 288 14.57 -8.18 -14.42
CA ASN A 288 14.39 -6.86 -13.84
C ASN A 288 14.32 -6.95 -12.30
N LEU A 289 14.84 -5.93 -11.64
CA LEU A 289 14.82 -5.86 -10.19
C LEU A 289 14.05 -4.61 -9.72
N ILE A 290 13.30 -4.79 -8.65
CA ILE A 290 12.77 -3.68 -7.86
C ILE A 290 13.59 -3.64 -6.57
N ILE A 291 14.29 -2.54 -6.34
CA ILE A 291 15.09 -2.33 -5.13
C ILE A 291 14.36 -1.37 -4.21
N ASP A 292 14.00 -1.84 -3.03
CA ASP A 292 13.37 -1.04 -2.00
C ASP A 292 14.36 -0.76 -0.85
N LEU A 293 14.56 0.53 -0.53
CA LEU A 293 15.05 0.94 0.76
C LEU A 293 13.86 0.97 1.71
N ILE A 294 13.90 0.20 2.78
CA ILE A 294 12.79 0.03 3.72
C ILE A 294 13.22 0.31 5.15
N SER A 295 12.25 0.63 6.00
CA SER A 295 12.46 0.80 7.43
C SER A 295 11.24 0.30 8.23
N GLY A 296 11.25 0.54 9.54
CA GLY A 296 10.20 0.11 10.45
C GLY A 296 10.45 -1.26 11.06
N LYS A 297 9.80 -1.51 12.19
CA LYS A 297 9.95 -2.77 12.96
C LYS A 297 9.62 -4.02 12.14
N ASN A 298 8.66 -3.91 11.23
CA ASN A 298 8.21 -5.01 10.37
C ASN A 298 8.87 -4.99 8.98
N LYS A 299 9.80 -4.07 8.72
CA LYS A 299 10.44 -3.88 7.39
C LYS A 299 9.42 -3.65 6.27
N ASP A 300 8.37 -2.91 6.54
CA ASP A 300 7.21 -2.69 5.67
C ASP A 300 7.07 -1.24 5.16
N GLU A 301 7.75 -0.28 5.80
CA GLU A 301 7.77 1.11 5.36
C GLU A 301 8.76 1.28 4.20
N ILE A 302 8.25 1.47 2.98
CA ILE A 302 9.08 1.75 1.81
C ILE A 302 9.45 3.23 1.82
N ILE A 303 10.75 3.51 1.95
CA ILE A 303 11.31 4.87 1.94
C ILE A 303 11.58 5.33 0.51
N GLU A 304 12.16 4.44 -0.29
CA GLU A 304 12.46 4.71 -1.70
C GLU A 304 12.45 3.41 -2.50
N ARG A 305 11.95 3.50 -3.72
CA ARG A 305 11.90 2.39 -4.67
C ARG A 305 12.62 2.75 -5.95
N ASN A 306 13.52 1.88 -6.38
CA ASN A 306 14.27 1.98 -7.62
C ASN A 306 14.03 0.76 -8.50
N PHE A 307 14.06 0.98 -9.83
CA PHE A 307 13.92 -0.07 -10.84
C PHE A 307 15.24 -0.24 -11.55
N ILE A 308 15.67 -1.49 -11.74
CA ILE A 308 16.91 -1.84 -12.41
C ILE A 308 16.61 -2.84 -13.51
N SER A 309 17.03 -2.49 -14.74
CA SER A 309 17.05 -3.36 -15.91
C SER A 309 18.50 -3.41 -16.38
N GLY A 310 19.25 -4.42 -15.98
CA GLY A 310 20.67 -4.54 -16.34
C GLY A 310 21.50 -5.23 -15.25
N THR A 311 22.82 -5.31 -15.48
CA THR A 311 23.71 -6.12 -14.65
C THR A 311 24.19 -5.44 -13.37
N SER A 312 24.29 -4.10 -13.36
CA SER A 312 24.68 -3.38 -12.15
C SER A 312 24.21 -1.94 -12.17
N LYS A 313 24.00 -1.37 -10.98
CA LYS A 313 23.65 0.03 -10.80
C LYS A 313 24.09 0.52 -9.43
N ASN A 314 24.73 1.68 -9.38
CA ASN A 314 24.98 2.36 -8.12
C ASN A 314 23.73 3.20 -7.73
N LEU A 315 23.19 2.97 -6.55
CA LEU A 315 22.08 3.71 -5.97
C LEU A 315 22.59 4.62 -4.85
N VAL A 316 22.06 5.83 -4.82
CA VAL A 316 22.33 6.83 -3.78
C VAL A 316 21.02 7.20 -3.13
N PHE A 317 20.88 6.88 -1.86
CA PHE A 317 19.77 7.26 -1.00
C PHE A 317 20.22 8.42 -0.12
N ASP A 318 19.86 9.62 -0.49
CA ASP A 318 20.33 10.85 0.15
C ASP A 318 19.28 11.44 1.09
N LEU A 319 19.70 12.37 1.97
CA LEU A 319 18.82 13.05 2.92
C LEU A 319 17.96 12.09 3.75
N LEU A 320 18.52 11.01 4.20
CA LEU A 320 17.82 10.03 5.01
C LEU A 320 17.82 10.44 6.50
N LYS A 321 16.69 10.25 7.18
CA LYS A 321 16.61 10.46 8.64
C LYS A 321 17.49 9.46 9.38
N PRO A 322 18.13 9.83 10.51
CA PRO A 322 18.86 8.87 11.33
C PRO A 322 17.94 7.80 11.89
N LYS A 323 18.10 6.57 11.41
CA LYS A 323 17.43 5.35 11.86
C LYS A 323 18.02 4.12 11.18
N SER A 324 17.53 2.94 11.53
CA SER A 324 17.87 1.69 10.87
C SER A 324 17.11 1.55 9.55
N TYR A 325 17.84 1.09 8.54
CA TYR A 325 17.33 0.79 7.19
C TYR A 325 17.68 -0.62 6.79
N PHE A 326 16.86 -1.17 5.91
CA PHE A 326 17.09 -2.46 5.27
C PHE A 326 16.92 -2.28 3.76
N VAL A 327 17.57 -3.13 2.98
CA VAL A 327 17.40 -3.15 1.53
C VAL A 327 16.87 -4.51 1.11
N ARG A 328 15.90 -4.51 0.21
CA ARG A 328 15.43 -5.73 -0.42
C ARG A 328 15.40 -5.58 -1.94
N ALA A 329 15.66 -6.68 -2.63
CA ALA A 329 15.47 -6.83 -4.05
C ALA A 329 14.28 -7.75 -4.31
N ILE A 330 13.41 -7.36 -5.22
CA ILE A 330 12.33 -8.19 -5.75
C ILE A 330 12.70 -8.53 -7.19
N ILE A 331 12.69 -9.81 -7.54
CA ILE A 331 12.93 -10.26 -8.91
C ILE A 331 11.62 -10.14 -9.68
N ASP A 332 11.49 -9.07 -10.48
CA ASP A 332 10.30 -8.74 -11.27
C ASP A 332 10.33 -9.52 -12.59
N THR A 333 9.85 -10.75 -12.55
CA THR A 333 9.95 -11.70 -13.68
C THR A 333 9.01 -11.34 -14.83
N ASN A 334 7.89 -10.73 -14.56
CA ASN A 334 6.91 -10.31 -15.56
C ASN A 334 7.05 -8.84 -15.99
N LYS A 335 8.00 -8.11 -15.41
CA LYS A 335 8.37 -6.72 -15.75
C LYS A 335 7.22 -5.71 -15.56
N ASN A 336 6.36 -5.96 -14.60
CA ASN A 336 5.21 -5.08 -14.34
C ASN A 336 5.50 -3.98 -13.30
N GLY A 337 6.70 -3.96 -12.70
CA GLY A 337 7.14 -2.98 -11.70
C GLY A 337 6.48 -3.14 -10.33
N LYS A 338 5.91 -4.30 -10.04
CA LYS A 338 5.23 -4.62 -8.78
C LYS A 338 5.63 -6.00 -8.33
N TRP A 339 5.58 -6.24 -7.03
CA TRP A 339 5.69 -7.59 -6.51
C TRP A 339 4.38 -8.35 -6.73
N ASP A 340 4.46 -9.52 -7.35
CA ASP A 340 3.34 -10.40 -7.56
C ASP A 340 3.32 -11.53 -6.53
N THR A 341 2.16 -11.69 -5.92
CA THR A 341 1.94 -12.74 -4.92
C THR A 341 1.65 -14.08 -5.61
N GLY A 342 1.80 -15.15 -4.85
CA GLY A 342 1.48 -16.50 -5.30
C GLY A 342 -0.02 -16.83 -5.20
N ASN A 343 -0.35 -18.05 -5.69
CA ASN A 343 -1.65 -18.68 -5.52
C ASN A 343 -1.45 -20.17 -5.24
N TYR A 344 -1.91 -20.64 -4.11
CA TYR A 344 -1.68 -22.02 -3.67
C TYR A 344 -2.43 -23.05 -4.56
N LEU A 345 -3.69 -22.78 -4.89
CA LEU A 345 -4.47 -23.71 -5.72
C LEU A 345 -3.96 -23.80 -7.16
N GLN A 346 -3.41 -22.69 -7.68
CA GLN A 346 -2.79 -22.65 -9.00
C GLN A 346 -1.31 -23.09 -8.97
N LYS A 347 -0.77 -23.45 -7.80
CA LYS A 347 0.65 -23.80 -7.61
C LYS A 347 1.62 -22.72 -8.09
N THR A 348 1.20 -21.47 -8.07
CA THR A 348 2.03 -20.32 -8.44
C THR A 348 2.73 -19.78 -7.20
N LEU A 349 4.06 -19.74 -7.24
CA LEU A 349 4.86 -19.13 -6.18
C LEU A 349 4.88 -17.60 -6.35
N PRO A 350 5.04 -16.85 -5.26
CA PRO A 350 5.24 -15.41 -5.35
C PRO A 350 6.60 -15.08 -5.97
N GLU A 351 6.73 -13.86 -6.50
CA GLU A 351 8.04 -13.37 -6.91
C GLU A 351 9.03 -13.36 -5.75
N THR A 352 10.27 -13.69 -6.08
CA THR A 352 11.33 -13.86 -5.07
C THR A 352 11.73 -12.52 -4.49
N ILE A 353 11.81 -12.45 -3.17
CA ILE A 353 12.35 -11.33 -2.41
C ILE A 353 13.65 -11.75 -1.75
N ILE A 354 14.71 -11.01 -2.01
CA ILE A 354 16.02 -11.21 -1.39
C ILE A 354 16.34 -9.98 -0.55
N PHE A 355 16.74 -10.19 0.69
CA PHE A 355 17.15 -9.11 1.59
C PHE A 355 18.67 -8.97 1.60
N TYR A 356 19.14 -7.74 1.65
CA TYR A 356 20.51 -7.45 2.05
C TYR A 356 20.69 -7.85 3.51
N GLU A 357 21.74 -8.61 3.80
CA GLU A 357 21.91 -9.27 5.09
C GLU A 357 22.18 -8.30 6.24
N THR A 358 22.84 -7.18 5.91
CA THR A 358 23.28 -6.22 6.93
C THR A 358 22.23 -5.14 7.16
N GLU A 359 21.89 -4.91 8.42
CA GLU A 359 21.12 -3.73 8.84
C GLU A 359 21.99 -2.49 8.72
N LEU A 360 21.45 -1.43 8.14
CA LEU A 360 22.14 -0.18 7.87
C LEU A 360 21.74 0.86 8.93
N GLU A 361 22.50 0.95 10.02
CA GLU A 361 22.29 1.94 11.08
C GLU A 361 22.85 3.30 10.65
N LEU A 362 21.98 4.20 10.24
CA LEU A 362 22.35 5.53 9.77
C LEU A 362 22.26 6.56 10.89
N ARG A 363 23.29 7.38 11.05
CA ARG A 363 23.36 8.51 11.97
C ARG A 363 23.29 9.83 11.20
N ALA A 364 23.02 10.92 11.91
CA ALA A 364 23.10 12.27 11.36
C ALA A 364 24.54 12.56 10.89
N ASN A 365 24.62 13.28 9.76
CA ASN A 365 25.89 13.65 9.13
C ASN A 365 26.81 12.45 8.83
N TYR A 366 26.23 11.28 8.53
CA TYR A 366 26.99 10.06 8.28
C TYR A 366 26.71 9.49 6.89
N TYR A 367 27.77 9.00 6.22
CA TYR A 367 27.69 8.40 4.90
C TYR A 367 28.06 6.92 4.99
N LEU A 368 27.11 6.05 4.72
CA LEU A 368 27.32 4.61 4.65
C LEU A 368 27.61 4.23 3.20
N ASP A 369 28.89 4.28 2.85
CA ASP A 369 29.39 3.97 1.51
C ASP A 369 29.96 2.56 1.41
N GLY A 370 30.22 2.08 0.18
CA GLY A 370 30.86 0.81 -0.09
C GLY A 370 29.99 -0.43 0.08
N ASN A 371 28.67 -0.27 0.28
CA ASN A 371 27.77 -1.41 0.36
C ASN A 371 27.60 -2.06 -1.04
N VAL A 372 27.71 -3.39 -1.10
CA VAL A 372 27.51 -4.17 -2.32
C VAL A 372 26.43 -5.22 -2.07
N PHE A 373 25.37 -5.20 -2.86
CA PHE A 373 24.29 -6.16 -2.81
C PHE A 373 24.24 -6.97 -4.09
N THR A 374 24.72 -8.22 -4.03
CA THR A 374 24.69 -9.16 -5.15
C THR A 374 23.44 -10.00 -5.10
N ILE A 375 22.64 -9.95 -6.16
CA ILE A 375 21.40 -10.69 -6.32
C ILE A 375 21.66 -11.85 -7.29
N LYS A 376 21.48 -13.07 -6.77
CA LYS A 376 21.61 -14.35 -7.50
C LYS A 376 20.28 -15.08 -7.48
N LYS A 377 20.05 -15.91 -8.51
CA LYS A 377 18.87 -16.78 -8.61
C LYS A 377 19.09 -18.09 -7.84
#